data_385d20923ba28b92d4d63262128f351e
#
_entry.id   385d20923ba28b92d4d63262128f351e
#
_cell.length_a   1.000
_cell.length_b   1.000
_cell.length_c   1.000
_cell.angle_alpha   90.00
_cell.angle_beta   90.00
_cell.angle_gamma   90.00
#
_symmetry.space_group_name_H-M   'P 1'
#
loop_
_entity.id
_entity.type
_entity.pdbx_description
1 polymer ?
#
loop_
_entity_poly.entity_id
_entity_poly.type
_entity_poly.pdbx_seq_one_letter_code
_entity_poly.pdbx_strand_id
1 'polypeptide(L)'
;KAVAMDVRKGPLARAEEHVEEVGLSGKIELRLSDGLAKLKAGEADTVVIAGMGGKLTCRILEQGRHVWENWSEGKERLILSPQSEQDEVRHFLEEQGFSILREAMLTDEGKYYIVIEAARGTMRPGREQDYRFGADLIRKKDPVLLAYLEKEEKMTRQVLAGLTENDAQNKKETLEASEAGETAISRRAARINELAAYLALIEETRHEM
;
A
#
# COMPACT_ATOMS: atom_id res chain seq x y z
N LYS A 1 19.41 -19.30 -3.29
CA LYS A 1 19.38 -18.72 -4.65
C LYS A 1 18.24 -17.74 -4.73
N ALA A 2 18.38 -16.69 -5.54
CA ALA A 2 17.33 -15.73 -5.82
C ALA A 2 17.15 -15.55 -7.34
N VAL A 3 15.95 -15.14 -7.74
CA VAL A 3 15.64 -14.67 -9.10
C VAL A 3 15.21 -13.22 -8.98
N ALA A 4 15.96 -12.30 -9.59
CA ALA A 4 15.61 -10.90 -9.66
C ALA A 4 15.01 -10.60 -11.04
N MET A 5 13.85 -9.93 -11.02
CA MET A 5 13.07 -9.71 -12.26
C MET A 5 12.74 -8.23 -12.43
N ASP A 6 12.81 -7.75 -13.64
CA ASP A 6 12.32 -6.44 -14.08
C ASP A 6 11.77 -6.55 -15.50
N VAL A 7 10.78 -5.71 -15.82
CA VAL A 7 10.19 -5.63 -17.16
C VAL A 7 11.09 -4.87 -18.14
N ARG A 8 12.07 -4.13 -17.66
CA ARG A 8 12.96 -3.27 -18.46
C ARG A 8 14.40 -3.77 -18.44
N LYS A 9 15.03 -3.77 -19.61
CA LYS A 9 16.42 -4.20 -19.78
C LYS A 9 17.44 -3.32 -19.03
N GLY A 10 17.20 -2.01 -18.96
CA GLY A 10 18.13 -1.08 -18.29
C GLY A 10 18.32 -1.34 -16.80
N PRO A 11 17.24 -1.46 -15.98
CA PRO A 11 17.36 -1.87 -14.60
C PRO A 11 18.03 -3.23 -14.42
N LEU A 12 17.73 -4.22 -15.29
CA LEU A 12 18.39 -5.52 -15.21
C LEU A 12 19.89 -5.46 -15.49
N ALA A 13 20.33 -4.68 -16.47
CA ALA A 13 21.75 -4.52 -16.75
C ALA A 13 22.51 -3.92 -15.56
N ARG A 14 21.93 -2.90 -14.90
CA ARG A 14 22.52 -2.35 -13.66
C ARG A 14 22.54 -3.35 -12.52
N ALA A 15 21.49 -4.16 -12.39
CA ALA A 15 21.46 -5.23 -11.40
C ALA A 15 22.53 -6.29 -11.68
N GLU A 16 22.81 -6.61 -12.94
CA GLU A 16 23.85 -7.54 -13.37
C GLU A 16 25.23 -7.02 -12.96
N GLU A 17 25.54 -5.76 -13.26
CA GLU A 17 26.78 -5.09 -12.84
C GLU A 17 26.97 -5.19 -11.31
N HIS A 18 25.96 -4.86 -10.52
CA HIS A 18 26.05 -4.93 -9.06
C HIS A 18 26.19 -6.36 -8.54
N VAL A 19 25.49 -7.32 -9.14
CA VAL A 19 25.59 -8.75 -8.78
C VAL A 19 27.01 -9.28 -9.04
N GLU A 20 27.64 -8.85 -10.14
CA GLU A 20 29.02 -9.19 -10.47
C GLU A 20 30.00 -8.52 -9.51
N GLU A 21 29.87 -7.21 -9.24
CA GLU A 21 30.72 -6.45 -8.33
C GLU A 21 30.78 -7.06 -6.92
N VAL A 22 29.64 -7.57 -6.42
CA VAL A 22 29.56 -8.19 -5.09
C VAL A 22 29.79 -9.70 -5.10
N GLY A 23 30.14 -10.30 -6.24
CA GLY A 23 30.45 -11.73 -6.38
C GLY A 23 29.27 -12.67 -6.18
N LEU A 24 28.06 -12.27 -6.52
CA LEU A 24 26.84 -13.04 -6.32
C LEU A 24 26.28 -13.67 -7.62
N SER A 25 26.97 -13.61 -8.75
CA SER A 25 26.54 -14.12 -10.07
C SER A 25 26.14 -15.59 -10.05
N GLY A 26 26.69 -16.41 -9.16
CA GLY A 26 26.31 -17.81 -8.99
C GLY A 26 25.08 -18.03 -8.07
N LYS A 27 24.58 -16.99 -7.41
CA LYS A 27 23.46 -17.07 -6.45
C LYS A 27 22.21 -16.35 -6.90
N ILE A 28 22.35 -15.31 -7.76
CA ILE A 28 21.24 -14.47 -8.24
C ILE A 28 21.13 -14.66 -9.76
N GLU A 29 19.97 -15.10 -10.22
CA GLU A 29 19.59 -15.14 -11.63
C GLU A 29 18.82 -13.87 -11.97
N LEU A 30 19.17 -13.23 -13.09
CA LEU A 30 18.47 -12.06 -13.60
C LEU A 30 17.55 -12.46 -14.75
N ARG A 31 16.30 -12.04 -14.71
CA ARG A 31 15.30 -12.48 -15.67
C ARG A 31 14.43 -11.32 -16.14
N LEU A 32 14.39 -11.07 -17.46
CA LEU A 32 13.46 -10.10 -18.06
C LEU A 32 12.05 -10.65 -17.99
N SER A 33 11.18 -10.04 -17.17
CA SER A 33 9.82 -10.52 -16.89
C SER A 33 8.88 -9.38 -16.58
N ASP A 34 7.64 -9.45 -17.05
CA ASP A 34 6.55 -8.63 -16.55
C ASP A 34 6.01 -9.29 -15.27
N GLY A 35 6.32 -8.69 -14.11
CA GLY A 35 6.01 -9.29 -12.81
C GLY A 35 6.49 -10.74 -12.70
N LEU A 36 5.60 -11.65 -12.30
CA LEU A 36 5.89 -13.06 -12.05
C LEU A 36 5.76 -13.96 -13.30
N ALA A 37 5.50 -13.40 -14.49
CA ALA A 37 5.17 -14.17 -15.69
C ALA A 37 6.25 -15.20 -16.11
N LYS A 38 7.51 -14.97 -15.77
CA LYS A 38 8.63 -15.87 -16.09
C LYS A 38 9.09 -16.72 -14.89
N LEU A 39 8.47 -16.59 -13.72
CA LEU A 39 8.71 -17.46 -12.60
C LEU A 39 7.87 -18.74 -12.74
N LYS A 40 8.44 -19.89 -12.49
CA LYS A 40 7.72 -21.16 -12.58
C LYS A 40 7.06 -21.54 -11.27
N ALA A 41 5.99 -22.30 -11.31
CA ALA A 41 5.39 -22.89 -10.12
C ALA A 41 6.44 -23.72 -9.34
N GLY A 42 6.51 -23.50 -8.03
CA GLY A 42 7.46 -24.19 -7.14
C GLY A 42 8.92 -23.76 -7.28
N GLU A 43 9.23 -22.73 -8.08
CA GLU A 43 10.60 -22.21 -8.24
C GLU A 43 11.03 -21.30 -7.09
N ALA A 44 10.08 -20.68 -6.39
CA ALA A 44 10.32 -19.82 -5.23
C ALA A 44 9.37 -20.17 -4.08
N ASP A 45 9.89 -20.10 -2.88
CA ASP A 45 9.17 -20.18 -1.61
C ASP A 45 8.87 -18.79 -1.02
N THR A 46 9.50 -17.77 -1.54
CA THR A 46 9.34 -16.40 -1.09
C THR A 46 9.31 -15.46 -2.29
N VAL A 47 8.27 -14.62 -2.37
CA VAL A 47 8.14 -13.56 -3.37
C VAL A 47 8.23 -12.21 -2.69
N VAL A 48 9.14 -11.36 -3.14
CA VAL A 48 9.31 -9.98 -2.67
C VAL A 48 8.87 -9.01 -3.76
N ILE A 49 7.91 -8.12 -3.46
CA ILE A 49 7.47 -7.03 -4.34
C ILE A 49 7.59 -5.73 -3.56
N ALA A 50 8.52 -4.86 -3.97
CA ALA A 50 8.79 -3.61 -3.30
C ALA A 50 8.92 -2.44 -4.30
N GLY A 51 8.63 -1.23 -3.84
CA GLY A 51 8.80 -0.01 -4.64
C GLY A 51 7.74 0.21 -5.72
N MET A 52 6.60 -0.49 -5.63
CA MET A 52 5.48 -0.40 -6.59
C MET A 52 4.22 0.11 -5.89
N GLY A 53 3.29 0.73 -6.65
CA GLY A 53 1.96 1.07 -6.13
C GLY A 53 1.13 -0.20 -5.83
N GLY A 54 0.14 -0.08 -4.93
CA GLY A 54 -0.67 -1.20 -4.49
C GLY A 54 -1.42 -1.88 -5.63
N LYS A 55 -2.06 -1.11 -6.51
CA LYS A 55 -2.75 -1.65 -7.69
C LYS A 55 -1.84 -2.47 -8.60
N LEU A 56 -0.61 -1.99 -8.80
CA LEU A 56 0.36 -2.74 -9.60
C LEU A 56 0.80 -4.01 -8.88
N THR A 57 1.00 -3.95 -7.57
CA THR A 57 1.32 -5.12 -6.73
C THR A 57 0.23 -6.18 -6.82
N CYS A 58 -1.04 -5.81 -6.66
CA CYS A 58 -2.18 -6.72 -6.80
C CYS A 58 -2.24 -7.35 -8.21
N ARG A 59 -2.06 -6.54 -9.26
CA ARG A 59 -2.03 -7.03 -10.64
C ARG A 59 -0.90 -8.02 -10.90
N ILE A 60 0.30 -7.77 -10.38
CA ILE A 60 1.44 -8.70 -10.50
C ILE A 60 1.15 -10.03 -9.82
N LEU A 61 0.55 -9.99 -8.63
CA LEU A 61 0.16 -11.19 -7.90
C LEU A 61 -0.95 -11.95 -8.61
N GLU A 62 -1.98 -11.26 -9.12
CA GLU A 62 -3.08 -11.87 -9.85
C GLU A 62 -2.60 -12.58 -11.14
N GLN A 63 -1.80 -11.89 -11.95
CA GLN A 63 -1.19 -12.46 -13.15
C GLN A 63 -0.19 -13.58 -12.83
N GLY A 64 0.43 -13.52 -11.65
CA GLY A 64 1.38 -14.51 -11.13
C GLY A 64 0.74 -15.65 -10.35
N ARG A 65 -0.59 -15.86 -10.40
CA ARG A 65 -1.33 -16.87 -9.63
C ARG A 65 -0.73 -18.27 -9.72
N HIS A 66 -0.23 -18.68 -10.90
CA HIS A 66 0.43 -19.96 -11.13
C HIS A 66 1.65 -20.22 -10.22
N VAL A 67 2.26 -19.18 -9.66
CA VAL A 67 3.39 -19.30 -8.74
C VAL A 67 2.93 -19.72 -7.35
N TRP A 68 1.83 -19.12 -6.85
CA TRP A 68 1.41 -19.20 -5.46
C TRP A 68 0.09 -19.94 -5.21
N GLU A 69 -0.69 -20.27 -6.25
CA GLU A 69 -2.00 -20.95 -6.08
C GLU A 69 -1.90 -22.31 -5.36
N ASN A 70 -0.76 -23.00 -5.52
CA ASN A 70 -0.48 -24.29 -4.91
C ASN A 70 0.40 -24.18 -3.63
N TRP A 71 0.62 -22.99 -3.12
CA TRP A 71 1.37 -22.79 -1.88
C TRP A 71 0.61 -23.38 -0.69
N SER A 72 1.38 -23.94 0.26
CA SER A 72 0.84 -24.54 1.46
C SER A 72 0.58 -23.49 2.54
N GLU A 73 -0.40 -23.75 3.40
CA GLU A 73 -0.71 -22.86 4.51
C GLU A 73 0.52 -22.62 5.41
N GLY A 74 0.83 -21.35 5.66
CA GLY A 74 1.87 -20.92 6.58
C GLY A 74 3.31 -21.22 6.19
N LYS A 75 3.57 -21.73 4.98
CA LYS A 75 4.90 -22.21 4.58
C LYS A 75 5.66 -21.23 3.70
N GLU A 76 5.09 -20.87 2.57
CA GLU A 76 5.67 -19.89 1.65
C GLU A 76 5.29 -18.46 2.04
N ARG A 77 5.98 -17.46 1.52
CA ARG A 77 5.86 -16.06 1.94
C ARG A 77 5.71 -15.08 0.79
N LEU A 78 4.81 -14.13 0.99
CA LEU A 78 4.82 -12.84 0.30
C LEU A 78 5.42 -11.78 1.22
N ILE A 79 6.35 -10.98 0.71
CA ILE A 79 6.88 -9.80 1.38
C ILE A 79 6.61 -8.61 0.44
N LEU A 80 5.68 -7.77 0.84
CA LEU A 80 5.18 -6.69 0.01
C LEU A 80 5.49 -5.34 0.64
N SER A 81 6.00 -4.39 -0.15
CA SER A 81 6.20 -3.01 0.28
C SER A 81 5.57 -2.04 -0.73
N PRO A 82 4.22 -1.92 -0.72
CA PRO A 82 3.50 -1.02 -1.61
C PRO A 82 3.70 0.44 -1.19
N GLN A 83 3.94 1.32 -2.19
CA GLN A 83 4.14 2.76 -1.95
C GLN A 83 2.82 3.55 -1.89
N SER A 84 1.73 2.97 -2.34
CA SER A 84 0.38 3.54 -2.36
C SER A 84 -0.66 2.43 -2.27
N GLU A 85 -1.94 2.77 -2.04
CA GLU A 85 -3.09 1.86 -2.01
C GLU A 85 -2.82 0.59 -1.16
N GLN A 86 -2.27 0.77 0.04
CA GLN A 86 -1.96 -0.34 0.95
C GLN A 86 -3.22 -1.07 1.42
N ASP A 87 -4.33 -0.39 1.53
CA ASP A 87 -5.65 -0.92 1.81
C ASP A 87 -6.11 -1.91 0.73
N GLU A 88 -5.96 -1.56 -0.55
CA GLU A 88 -6.28 -2.46 -1.65
C GLU A 88 -5.40 -3.74 -1.63
N VAL A 89 -4.13 -3.62 -1.24
CA VAL A 89 -3.25 -4.79 -1.09
C VAL A 89 -3.73 -5.70 0.03
N ARG A 90 -4.17 -5.16 1.18
CA ARG A 90 -4.68 -5.97 2.30
C ARG A 90 -5.99 -6.64 1.96
N HIS A 91 -6.92 -5.95 1.28
CA HIS A 91 -8.15 -6.54 0.76
C HIS A 91 -7.85 -7.68 -0.24
N PHE A 92 -6.96 -7.43 -1.20
CA PHE A 92 -6.55 -8.46 -2.16
C PHE A 92 -5.98 -9.69 -1.47
N LEU A 93 -5.11 -9.54 -0.47
CA LEU A 93 -4.55 -10.66 0.28
C LEU A 93 -5.64 -11.49 0.96
N GLU A 94 -6.62 -10.85 1.60
CA GLU A 94 -7.76 -11.53 2.23
C GLU A 94 -8.58 -12.29 1.19
N GLU A 95 -9.00 -11.63 0.11
CA GLU A 95 -9.79 -12.21 -0.96
C GLU A 95 -9.12 -13.41 -1.64
N GLN A 96 -7.79 -13.36 -1.76
CA GLN A 96 -7.01 -14.45 -2.36
C GLN A 96 -6.63 -15.55 -1.35
N GLY A 97 -7.10 -15.51 -0.11
CA GLY A 97 -6.83 -16.52 0.91
C GLY A 97 -5.40 -16.49 1.44
N PHE A 98 -4.88 -15.30 1.65
CA PHE A 98 -3.66 -15.06 2.42
C PHE A 98 -4.00 -14.50 3.80
N SER A 99 -3.16 -14.81 4.77
CA SER A 99 -3.16 -14.21 6.10
C SER A 99 -1.95 -13.30 6.23
N ILE A 100 -2.16 -12.08 6.70
CA ILE A 100 -1.08 -11.17 7.07
C ILE A 100 -0.50 -11.66 8.40
N LEU A 101 0.77 -12.05 8.39
CA LEU A 101 1.47 -12.59 9.55
C LEU A 101 2.03 -11.48 10.44
N ARG A 102 2.59 -10.47 9.81
CA ARG A 102 3.13 -9.28 10.47
C ARG A 102 3.26 -8.12 9.49
N GLU A 103 3.30 -6.93 10.07
CA GLU A 103 3.58 -5.70 9.35
C GLU A 103 4.69 -4.92 10.07
N ALA A 104 5.45 -4.15 9.32
CA ALA A 104 6.41 -3.19 9.85
C ALA A 104 6.22 -1.86 9.15
N MET A 105 6.36 -0.77 9.90
CA MET A 105 6.38 0.57 9.34
C MET A 105 7.72 1.23 9.69
N LEU A 106 8.30 1.91 8.73
CA LEU A 106 9.59 2.59 8.90
C LEU A 106 9.61 3.93 8.17
N THR A 107 10.55 4.79 8.55
CA THR A 107 10.80 6.05 7.86
C THR A 107 12.18 6.05 7.26
N ASP A 108 12.29 6.56 6.04
CA ASP A 108 13.55 6.82 5.38
C ASP A 108 13.44 8.14 4.60
N GLU A 109 14.39 9.05 4.81
CA GLU A 109 14.39 10.39 4.20
C GLU A 109 13.04 11.13 4.32
N GLY A 110 12.35 10.97 5.45
CA GLY A 110 11.04 11.61 5.70
C GLY A 110 9.85 10.99 5.00
N LYS A 111 10.04 9.88 4.27
CA LYS A 111 8.98 9.07 3.67
C LYS A 111 8.66 7.88 4.56
N TYR A 112 7.40 7.47 4.55
CA TYR A 112 6.93 6.29 5.27
C TYR A 112 6.85 5.10 4.33
N TYR A 113 7.33 3.96 4.82
CA TYR A 113 7.28 2.68 4.11
C TYR A 113 6.58 1.65 4.99
N ILE A 114 5.77 0.82 4.36
CA ILE A 114 5.10 -0.31 5.01
C ILE A 114 5.64 -1.59 4.39
N VAL A 115 5.93 -2.57 5.23
CA VAL A 115 6.27 -3.93 4.80
C VAL A 115 5.23 -4.87 5.36
N ILE A 116 4.62 -5.66 4.48
CA ILE A 116 3.58 -6.65 4.79
C ILE A 116 4.17 -8.03 4.52
N GLU A 117 4.24 -8.88 5.52
CA GLU A 117 4.53 -10.31 5.36
C GLU A 117 3.24 -11.11 5.43
N ALA A 118 2.98 -11.90 4.39
CA ALA A 118 1.78 -12.72 4.29
C ALA A 118 2.12 -14.15 3.85
N ALA A 119 1.28 -15.10 4.22
CA ALA A 119 1.34 -16.48 3.78
C ALA A 119 -0.07 -17.00 3.45
N ARG A 120 -0.16 -18.13 2.77
CA ARG A 120 -1.46 -18.82 2.59
C ARG A 120 -2.09 -19.07 3.95
N GLY A 121 -3.38 -18.79 4.04
CA GLY A 121 -4.13 -18.92 5.28
C GLY A 121 -5.38 -18.04 5.25
N THR A 122 -6.21 -18.17 6.29
CA THR A 122 -7.42 -17.37 6.43
C THR A 122 -7.22 -16.33 7.51
N MET A 123 -7.56 -15.08 7.21
CA MET A 123 -7.68 -14.03 8.23
C MET A 123 -9.14 -13.65 8.42
N ARG A 124 -9.46 -13.12 9.60
CA ARG A 124 -10.78 -12.56 9.86
C ARG A 124 -10.94 -11.26 9.10
N PRO A 125 -12.14 -10.96 8.55
CA PRO A 125 -12.41 -9.66 7.96
C PRO A 125 -12.06 -8.54 8.94
N GLY A 126 -11.30 -7.58 8.45
CA GLY A 126 -10.87 -6.42 9.22
C GLY A 126 -11.93 -5.32 9.23
N ARG A 127 -11.74 -4.33 10.11
CA ARG A 127 -12.44 -3.04 10.07
C ARG A 127 -11.75 -2.12 9.06
N GLU A 128 -12.36 -1.03 8.71
CA GLU A 128 -11.79 -0.05 7.75
C GLU A 128 -10.38 0.41 8.15
N GLN A 129 -10.16 0.72 9.44
CA GLN A 129 -8.83 1.10 9.94
C GLN A 129 -7.81 -0.02 9.83
N ASP A 130 -8.22 -1.28 9.94
CA ASP A 130 -7.33 -2.44 9.84
C ASP A 130 -6.77 -2.57 8.40
N TYR A 131 -7.61 -2.32 7.39
CA TYR A 131 -7.16 -2.26 6.00
C TYR A 131 -6.38 -0.98 5.71
N ARG A 132 -6.80 0.16 6.24
CA ARG A 132 -6.17 1.45 5.96
C ARG A 132 -4.79 1.57 6.58
N PHE A 133 -4.64 1.18 7.84
CA PHE A 133 -3.43 1.43 8.64
C PHE A 133 -2.67 0.16 9.03
N GLY A 134 -3.28 -1.02 8.93
CA GLY A 134 -2.69 -2.32 9.26
C GLY A 134 -3.05 -2.80 10.66
N ALA A 135 -3.81 -3.89 10.72
CA ALA A 135 -4.26 -4.49 11.98
C ALA A 135 -3.11 -4.85 12.92
N ASP A 136 -2.01 -5.37 12.38
CA ASP A 136 -0.83 -5.74 13.18
C ASP A 136 -0.11 -4.50 13.73
N LEU A 137 -0.02 -3.42 12.95
CA LEU A 137 0.59 -2.16 13.37
C LEU A 137 -0.23 -1.51 14.50
N ILE A 138 -1.56 -1.47 14.37
CA ILE A 138 -2.47 -0.94 15.40
C ILE A 138 -2.35 -1.78 16.67
N ARG A 139 -2.48 -3.10 16.56
CA ARG A 139 -2.44 -4.04 17.70
C ARG A 139 -1.16 -3.93 18.52
N LYS A 140 -0.01 -3.77 17.88
CA LYS A 140 1.27 -3.62 18.57
C LYS A 140 1.62 -2.20 18.94
N LYS A 141 0.72 -1.23 18.64
CA LYS A 141 0.92 0.20 18.91
C LYS A 141 2.24 0.72 18.32
N ASP A 142 2.42 0.45 17.02
CA ASP A 142 3.67 0.77 16.32
C ASP A 142 3.98 2.28 16.40
N PRO A 143 5.15 2.69 16.93
CA PRO A 143 5.46 4.10 17.17
C PRO A 143 5.62 4.90 15.87
N VAL A 144 5.98 4.25 14.75
CA VAL A 144 6.10 4.91 13.45
C VAL A 144 4.71 5.15 12.86
N LEU A 145 3.78 4.20 13.04
CA LEU A 145 2.38 4.41 12.69
C LEU A 145 1.77 5.55 13.50
N LEU A 146 2.03 5.61 14.82
CA LEU A 146 1.52 6.71 15.65
C LEU A 146 2.01 8.07 15.15
N ALA A 147 3.30 8.21 14.86
CA ALA A 147 3.88 9.45 14.30
C ALA A 147 3.30 9.80 12.92
N TYR A 148 3.03 8.78 12.08
CA TYR A 148 2.35 8.96 10.81
C TYR A 148 0.93 9.49 10.98
N LEU A 149 0.13 8.89 11.87
CA LEU A 149 -1.24 9.29 12.15
C LEU A 149 -1.31 10.73 12.72
N GLU A 150 -0.39 11.13 13.58
CA GLU A 150 -0.28 12.50 14.09
C GLU A 150 -0.02 13.52 12.98
N LYS A 151 0.87 13.17 12.05
CA LYS A 151 1.15 14.01 10.88
C LYS A 151 -0.07 14.11 9.96
N GLU A 152 -0.71 12.99 9.64
CA GLU A 152 -1.89 12.93 8.78
C GLU A 152 -3.07 13.70 9.39
N GLU A 153 -3.32 13.55 10.69
CA GLU A 153 -4.35 14.30 11.40
C GLU A 153 -4.13 15.82 11.27
N LYS A 154 -2.92 16.28 11.55
CA LYS A 154 -2.57 17.69 11.44
C LYS A 154 -2.77 18.22 10.02
N MET A 155 -2.31 17.50 9.03
CA MET A 155 -2.45 17.89 7.61
C MET A 155 -3.92 17.89 7.17
N THR A 156 -4.69 16.87 7.54
CA THR A 156 -6.10 16.76 7.18
C THR A 156 -6.92 17.88 7.84
N ARG A 157 -6.68 18.20 9.11
CA ARG A 157 -7.32 19.34 9.80
C ARG A 157 -7.02 20.67 9.11
N GLN A 158 -5.77 20.90 8.69
CA GLN A 158 -5.39 22.13 7.99
C GLN A 158 -6.12 22.26 6.63
N VAL A 159 -6.20 21.16 5.87
CA VAL A 159 -6.90 21.16 4.58
C VAL A 159 -8.41 21.40 4.79
N LEU A 160 -9.01 20.74 5.79
CA LEU A 160 -10.43 20.92 6.12
C LEU A 160 -10.73 22.37 6.51
N ALA A 161 -9.92 22.99 7.37
CA ALA A 161 -10.08 24.39 7.77
C ALA A 161 -10.06 25.32 6.56
N GLY A 162 -9.07 25.18 5.66
CA GLY A 162 -8.99 26.00 4.44
C GLY A 162 -10.16 25.77 3.47
N LEU A 163 -10.70 24.57 3.41
CA LEU A 163 -11.89 24.28 2.60
C LEU A 163 -13.16 24.92 3.20
N THR A 164 -13.34 24.88 4.51
CA THR A 164 -14.52 25.43 5.21
C THR A 164 -14.52 26.95 5.27
N GLU A 165 -13.37 27.60 5.48
CA GLU A 165 -13.24 29.06 5.46
C GLU A 165 -13.59 29.66 4.11
N ASN A 166 -13.09 29.05 3.02
CA ASN A 166 -13.44 29.46 1.68
C ASN A 166 -14.91 29.26 1.31
N ASP A 167 -15.62 28.29 1.94
CA ASP A 167 -17.06 28.11 1.77
C ASP A 167 -17.87 29.26 2.38
N ALA A 168 -17.41 29.78 3.52
CA ALA A 168 -18.06 30.92 4.15
C ALA A 168 -17.92 32.21 3.32
N GLN A 169 -16.79 32.38 2.60
CA GLN A 169 -16.57 33.52 1.73
C GLN A 169 -17.33 33.41 0.40
N ASN A 170 -17.30 32.24 -0.27
CA ASN A 170 -17.99 32.04 -1.56
C ASN A 170 -19.52 32.06 -1.43
N LYS A 171 -20.11 31.61 -0.32
CA LYS A 171 -21.56 31.78 -0.07
C LYS A 171 -22.03 33.22 -0.04
N LYS A 172 -21.12 34.18 0.20
CA LYS A 172 -21.44 35.61 0.14
C LYS A 172 -21.40 36.22 -1.28
N GLU A 173 -20.67 35.56 -2.21
CA GLU A 173 -20.48 36.09 -3.56
C GLU A 173 -21.34 35.42 -4.64
N THR A 174 -21.90 34.23 -4.39
CA THR A 174 -22.63 33.44 -5.43
C THR A 174 -24.13 33.59 -5.30
N LEU A 175 -24.69 34.68 -5.81
CA LEU A 175 -26.12 34.82 -6.13
C LEU A 175 -26.45 34.48 -7.60
N GLU A 176 -25.47 34.07 -8.40
CA GLU A 176 -25.66 33.65 -9.80
C GLU A 176 -25.00 32.27 -10.01
N ALA A 177 -25.76 31.22 -9.66
CA ALA A 177 -25.30 29.84 -9.87
C ALA A 177 -25.47 29.43 -11.34
N SER A 178 -24.34 29.28 -12.05
CA SER A 178 -24.32 28.52 -13.31
C SER A 178 -24.20 27.00 -12.98
N GLU A 179 -24.62 26.11 -13.91
CA GLU A 179 -24.46 24.64 -13.76
C GLU A 179 -23.04 24.21 -13.39
N ALA A 180 -22.02 24.95 -13.87
CA ALA A 180 -20.63 24.74 -13.52
C ALA A 180 -20.35 25.03 -12.02
N GLY A 181 -21.03 26.02 -11.44
CA GLY A 181 -20.95 26.39 -10.02
C GLY A 181 -21.56 25.30 -9.12
N GLU A 182 -22.71 24.76 -9.46
CA GLU A 182 -23.35 23.68 -8.71
C GLU A 182 -22.50 22.40 -8.68
N THR A 183 -21.86 22.05 -9.81
CA THR A 183 -20.95 20.91 -9.89
C THR A 183 -19.71 21.12 -9.02
N ALA A 184 -19.15 22.32 -8.98
CA ALA A 184 -17.98 22.67 -8.17
C ALA A 184 -18.31 22.61 -6.65
N ILE A 185 -19.48 23.12 -6.26
CA ILE A 185 -19.98 23.06 -4.87
C ILE A 185 -20.18 21.61 -4.43
N SER A 186 -20.81 20.77 -5.28
CA SER A 186 -21.03 19.35 -5.00
C SER A 186 -19.71 18.57 -4.82
N ARG A 187 -18.74 18.75 -5.70
CA ARG A 187 -17.41 18.12 -5.59
C ARG A 187 -16.66 18.54 -4.32
N ARG A 188 -16.79 19.80 -3.95
CA ARG A 188 -16.16 20.32 -2.74
C ARG A 188 -16.80 19.77 -1.48
N ALA A 189 -18.13 19.73 -1.41
CA ALA A 189 -18.86 19.10 -0.30
C ALA A 189 -18.49 17.62 -0.16
N ALA A 190 -18.42 16.87 -1.26
CA ALA A 190 -17.95 15.49 -1.26
C ALA A 190 -16.52 15.36 -0.70
N ARG A 191 -15.61 16.25 -1.08
CA ARG A 191 -14.23 16.25 -0.58
C ARG A 191 -14.14 16.57 0.91
N ILE A 192 -14.95 17.51 1.40
CA ILE A 192 -15.03 17.82 2.84
C ILE A 192 -15.50 16.59 3.62
N ASN A 193 -16.55 15.91 3.15
CA ASN A 193 -17.08 14.71 3.79
C ASN A 193 -16.05 13.56 3.80
N GLU A 194 -15.34 13.34 2.70
CA GLU A 194 -14.27 12.36 2.60
C GLU A 194 -13.14 12.63 3.61
N LEU A 195 -12.67 13.88 3.69
CA LEU A 195 -11.62 14.27 4.63
C LEU A 195 -12.09 14.20 6.09
N ALA A 196 -13.35 14.53 6.37
CA ALA A 196 -13.93 14.40 7.71
C ALA A 196 -14.03 12.93 8.14
N ALA A 197 -14.45 12.04 7.25
CA ALA A 197 -14.48 10.60 7.50
C ALA A 197 -13.07 10.05 7.72
N TYR A 198 -12.10 10.45 6.91
CA TYR A 198 -10.71 10.05 7.09
C TYR A 198 -10.14 10.55 8.42
N LEU A 199 -10.43 11.79 8.82
CA LEU A 199 -10.02 12.33 10.11
C LEU A 199 -10.61 11.53 11.28
N ALA A 200 -11.89 11.19 11.23
CA ALA A 200 -12.54 10.37 12.25
C ALA A 200 -11.88 8.98 12.36
N LEU A 201 -11.52 8.37 11.23
CA LEU A 201 -10.82 7.08 11.19
C LEU A 201 -9.42 7.18 11.83
N ILE A 202 -8.69 8.26 11.58
CA ILE A 202 -7.38 8.52 12.22
C ILE A 202 -7.55 8.65 13.74
N GLU A 203 -8.53 9.44 14.19
CA GLU A 203 -8.78 9.69 15.61
C GLU A 203 -9.17 8.41 16.35
N GLU A 204 -10.07 7.61 15.77
CA GLU A 204 -10.46 6.32 16.32
C GLU A 204 -9.25 5.38 16.43
N THR A 205 -8.44 5.27 15.37
CA THR A 205 -7.25 4.44 15.36
C THR A 205 -6.24 4.86 16.43
N ARG A 206 -6.01 6.17 16.59
CA ARG A 206 -5.10 6.68 17.63
C ARG A 206 -5.59 6.41 19.05
N HIS A 207 -6.89 6.42 19.28
CA HIS A 207 -7.46 6.08 20.60
C HIS A 207 -7.26 4.60 20.97
N GLU A 208 -7.14 3.71 19.99
CA GLU A 208 -6.84 2.29 20.22
C GLU A 208 -5.35 2.04 20.49
N MET A 209 -4.48 2.90 20.03
CA MET A 209 -3.03 2.80 20.19
C MET A 209 -2.54 3.43 21.49
#